data_f8ab152ac0635eddc5983714b8edbe6b
#
_entry.id   f8ab152ac0635eddc5983714b8edbe6b
#
_cell.length_a   1.000
_cell.length_b   1.000
_cell.length_c   1.000
_cell.angle_alpha   90.00
_cell.angle_beta   90.00
_cell.angle_gamma   90.00
#
_symmetry.space_group_name_H-M   'P 1'
#
loop_
_entity.id
_entity.type
_entity.pdbx_description
1 polymer ?
#
loop_
_entity_poly.entity_id
_entity_poly.type
_entity_poly.pdbx_seq_one_letter_code
_entity_poly.pdbx_strand_id
1 'polypeptide(L)'
;MKLLIEQGAKGESGLVLLRSKLRAVSRRMGFSDLKREHMELVCNEMVTNQNKYAEGNGLVQIWEITDPTPALDLFAFDYGKGILNVRAAVQDGYTTAGTMGKGLGAIKRLSSLSELYSLPVEHAGDCDWHGTALWSRFYRKDPEFEYCHDLGAYTRAYHDSTFNGDLIQLRSGTTRTRWLHMDGLGHGREAAEVVEGIGDFLDAETPVDGLMQRLSTLLQGTRGAVAMICEVDHGTQAMTICGVGDMVAHLISRGEKKAISFSPGVLGHAHRSLETYNFPFPDQALLITASDGLRRSMTLRTFPELWRLHPQLIALVLGQVMGRHNDDRSVFSIRVNPNMRK
;
A
#
# COMPACT_ATOMS: atom_id res chain seq x y z
N MET A 1 0.21 -4.67 -7.62
CA MET A 1 -0.60 -5.21 -6.49
C MET A 1 -2.06 -5.29 -6.89
N LYS A 2 -2.76 -6.39 -6.54
CA LYS A 2 -4.16 -6.64 -6.93
C LYS A 2 -4.95 -7.22 -5.75
N LEU A 3 -6.10 -6.61 -5.42
CA LEU A 3 -7.05 -7.18 -4.47
C LEU A 3 -7.72 -8.42 -5.10
N LEU A 4 -7.58 -9.56 -4.46
CA LEU A 4 -8.18 -10.82 -4.92
C LEU A 4 -9.47 -11.15 -4.18
N ILE A 5 -9.49 -10.85 -2.88
CA ILE A 5 -10.58 -11.25 -1.98
C ILE A 5 -10.73 -10.18 -0.91
N GLU A 6 -11.97 -9.80 -0.65
CA GLU A 6 -12.38 -9.08 0.56
C GLU A 6 -13.53 -9.84 1.18
N GLN A 7 -13.46 -10.09 2.47
CA GLN A 7 -14.48 -10.84 3.21
C GLN A 7 -14.65 -10.25 4.61
N GLY A 8 -15.90 -9.97 4.97
CA GLY A 8 -16.24 -9.62 6.36
C GLY A 8 -15.93 -10.78 7.31
N ALA A 9 -15.47 -10.45 8.52
CA ALA A 9 -15.07 -11.43 9.53
C ALA A 9 -16.26 -12.07 10.28
N LYS A 10 -17.47 -11.55 10.12
CA LYS A 10 -18.64 -11.96 10.90
C LYS A 10 -19.12 -13.37 10.53
N GLY A 11 -19.16 -14.25 11.53
CA GLY A 11 -19.73 -15.60 11.42
C GLY A 11 -18.74 -16.66 10.91
N GLU A 12 -19.07 -17.94 11.20
CA GLU A 12 -18.23 -19.11 10.80
C GLU A 12 -18.17 -19.32 9.28
N SER A 13 -19.27 -19.05 8.58
CA SER A 13 -19.36 -19.20 7.12
C SER A 13 -18.38 -18.28 6.37
N GLY A 14 -18.15 -17.07 6.89
CA GLY A 14 -17.18 -16.14 6.33
C GLY A 14 -15.75 -16.70 6.38
N LEU A 15 -15.37 -17.29 7.50
CA LEU A 15 -14.05 -17.92 7.68
C LEU A 15 -13.86 -19.12 6.75
N VAL A 16 -14.86 -19.98 6.62
CA VAL A 16 -14.80 -21.15 5.72
C VAL A 16 -14.59 -20.73 4.27
N LEU A 17 -15.34 -19.73 3.81
CA LEU A 17 -15.23 -19.17 2.47
C LEU A 17 -13.84 -18.54 2.24
N LEU A 18 -13.37 -17.74 3.20
CA LEU A 18 -12.06 -17.09 3.12
C LEU A 18 -10.93 -18.11 3.02
N ARG A 19 -10.95 -19.16 3.84
CA ARG A 19 -9.98 -20.27 3.78
C ARG A 19 -9.99 -21.01 2.46
N SER A 20 -11.19 -21.34 1.95
CA SER A 20 -11.34 -22.01 0.66
C SER A 20 -10.72 -21.18 -0.48
N LYS A 21 -11.02 -19.88 -0.51
CA LYS A 21 -10.46 -18.96 -1.50
C LYS A 21 -8.94 -18.79 -1.33
N LEU A 22 -8.45 -18.64 -0.09
CA LEU A 22 -7.00 -18.56 0.20
C LEU A 22 -6.24 -19.79 -0.29
N ARG A 23 -6.78 -21.00 -0.06
CA ARG A 23 -6.21 -22.25 -0.58
C ARG A 23 -6.14 -22.27 -2.09
N ALA A 24 -7.22 -21.88 -2.76
CA ALA A 24 -7.27 -21.86 -4.23
C ALA A 24 -6.23 -20.89 -4.81
N VAL A 25 -6.15 -19.67 -4.28
CA VAL A 25 -5.21 -18.65 -4.73
C VAL A 25 -3.76 -19.05 -4.44
N SER A 26 -3.43 -19.46 -3.23
CA SER A 26 -2.06 -19.83 -2.85
C SER A 26 -1.56 -21.05 -3.63
N ARG A 27 -2.45 -22.01 -3.94
CA ARG A 27 -2.13 -23.15 -4.83
C ARG A 27 -1.87 -22.67 -6.26
N ARG A 28 -2.74 -21.83 -6.82
CA ARG A 28 -2.57 -21.23 -8.16
C ARG A 28 -1.23 -20.50 -8.30
N MET A 29 -0.84 -19.77 -7.26
CA MET A 29 0.42 -19.02 -7.24
C MET A 29 1.65 -19.89 -6.96
N GLY A 30 1.50 -21.20 -6.69
CA GLY A 30 2.60 -22.13 -6.51
C GLY A 30 3.32 -22.02 -5.16
N PHE A 31 2.61 -21.65 -4.10
CA PHE A 31 3.15 -21.71 -2.74
C PHE A 31 3.30 -23.15 -2.26
N SER A 32 4.35 -23.42 -1.46
CA SER A 32 4.57 -24.72 -0.82
C SER A 32 3.44 -25.05 0.16
N ASP A 33 3.24 -26.34 0.45
CA ASP A 33 2.23 -26.82 1.39
C ASP A 33 2.41 -26.19 2.77
N LEU A 34 3.65 -26.12 3.26
CA LEU A 34 3.97 -25.49 4.55
C LEU A 34 3.59 -23.99 4.58
N LYS A 35 3.94 -23.23 3.53
CA LYS A 35 3.56 -21.81 3.47
C LYS A 35 2.04 -21.65 3.39
N ARG A 36 1.32 -22.56 2.71
CA ARG A 36 -0.16 -22.53 2.66
C ARG A 36 -0.79 -22.81 4.03
N GLU A 37 -0.26 -23.78 4.79
CA GLU A 37 -0.70 -24.04 6.17
C GLU A 37 -0.45 -22.83 7.08
N HIS A 38 0.72 -22.18 6.98
CA HIS A 38 1.02 -20.96 7.72
C HIS A 38 0.02 -19.84 7.41
N MET A 39 -0.28 -19.60 6.12
CA MET A 39 -1.28 -18.60 5.70
C MET A 39 -2.66 -18.88 6.30
N GLU A 40 -3.10 -20.16 6.32
CA GLU A 40 -4.38 -20.54 6.91
C GLU A 40 -4.43 -20.29 8.41
N LEU A 41 -3.35 -20.64 9.13
CA LEU A 41 -3.25 -20.37 10.56
C LEU A 41 -3.30 -18.86 10.85
N VAL A 42 -2.53 -18.06 10.10
CA VAL A 42 -2.54 -16.59 10.24
C VAL A 42 -3.93 -16.02 9.93
N CYS A 43 -4.57 -16.46 8.85
CA CYS A 43 -5.92 -16.05 8.50
C CYS A 43 -6.94 -16.38 9.59
N ASN A 44 -6.85 -17.59 10.19
CA ASN A 44 -7.70 -17.98 11.31
C ASN A 44 -7.51 -17.07 12.52
N GLU A 45 -6.26 -16.78 12.89
CA GLU A 45 -5.96 -15.88 14.01
C GLU A 45 -6.47 -14.46 13.75
N MET A 46 -6.34 -13.94 12.53
CA MET A 46 -6.88 -12.63 12.15
C MET A 46 -8.39 -12.56 12.35
N VAL A 47 -9.14 -13.52 11.81
CA VAL A 47 -10.61 -13.57 11.94
C VAL A 47 -11.05 -13.81 13.39
N THR A 48 -10.34 -14.69 14.12
CA THR A 48 -10.63 -14.96 15.54
C THR A 48 -10.46 -13.69 16.38
N ASN A 49 -9.40 -12.92 16.13
CA ASN A 49 -9.16 -11.66 16.84
C ASN A 49 -10.26 -10.64 16.53
N GLN A 50 -10.68 -10.49 15.27
CA GLN A 50 -11.77 -9.59 14.91
C GLN A 50 -13.11 -10.01 15.56
N ASN A 51 -13.43 -11.29 15.57
CA ASN A 51 -14.66 -11.76 16.27
C ASN A 51 -14.60 -11.52 17.77
N LYS A 52 -13.44 -11.69 18.38
CA LYS A 52 -13.26 -11.61 19.82
C LYS A 52 -13.18 -10.17 20.34
N TYR A 53 -12.51 -9.28 19.60
CA TYR A 53 -12.18 -7.93 20.09
C TYR A 53 -12.92 -6.81 19.35
N ALA A 54 -13.54 -7.10 18.20
CA ALA A 54 -14.31 -6.16 17.40
C ALA A 54 -15.72 -6.67 17.08
N GLU A 55 -16.21 -7.73 17.78
CA GLU A 55 -17.55 -8.31 17.60
C GLU A 55 -17.83 -8.71 16.12
N GLY A 56 -16.77 -9.09 15.39
CA GLY A 56 -16.83 -9.39 13.96
C GLY A 56 -16.99 -8.15 13.06
N ASN A 57 -16.90 -6.94 13.61
CA ASN A 57 -16.93 -5.71 12.82
C ASN A 57 -15.56 -5.44 12.21
N GLY A 58 -15.26 -6.16 11.14
CA GLY A 58 -14.00 -6.07 10.43
C GLY A 58 -14.04 -6.84 9.12
N LEU A 59 -12.95 -6.75 8.40
CA LEU A 59 -12.76 -7.44 7.13
C LEU A 59 -11.35 -8.02 7.02
N VAL A 60 -11.21 -9.04 6.19
CA VAL A 60 -9.92 -9.57 5.78
C VAL A 60 -9.80 -9.48 4.27
N GLN A 61 -8.69 -8.96 3.81
CA GLN A 61 -8.34 -8.82 2.40
C GLN A 61 -7.15 -9.72 2.07
N ILE A 62 -7.17 -10.29 0.86
CA ILE A 62 -6.05 -11.05 0.28
C ILE A 62 -5.61 -10.32 -0.97
N TRP A 63 -4.33 -9.96 -1.00
CA TRP A 63 -3.73 -9.19 -2.08
C TRP A 63 -2.62 -9.98 -2.76
N GLU A 64 -2.60 -9.97 -4.09
CA GLU A 64 -1.51 -10.49 -4.92
C GLU A 64 -0.49 -9.38 -5.18
N ILE A 65 0.76 -9.67 -4.90
CA ILE A 65 1.91 -8.82 -5.18
C ILE A 65 2.72 -9.50 -6.28
N THR A 66 2.96 -8.80 -7.38
CA THR A 66 3.79 -9.29 -8.50
C THR A 66 5.21 -8.75 -8.41
N ASP A 67 5.34 -7.48 -8.04
CA ASP A 67 6.58 -6.74 -8.06
C ASP A 67 6.89 -6.10 -6.70
N PRO A 68 8.17 -6.01 -6.31
CA PRO A 68 9.35 -6.57 -6.97
C PRO A 68 9.53 -8.08 -6.73
N THR A 69 8.86 -8.66 -5.74
CA THR A 69 8.92 -10.10 -5.42
C THR A 69 7.52 -10.67 -5.26
N PRO A 70 7.17 -11.75 -5.99
CA PRO A 70 5.86 -12.38 -5.89
C PRO A 70 5.51 -12.82 -4.48
N ALA A 71 4.39 -12.32 -3.97
CA ALA A 71 3.92 -12.56 -2.61
C ALA A 71 2.38 -12.56 -2.53
N LEU A 72 1.86 -13.09 -1.42
CA LEU A 72 0.49 -12.85 -0.95
C LEU A 72 0.54 -12.04 0.34
N ASP A 73 -0.25 -10.97 0.39
CA ASP A 73 -0.48 -10.19 1.59
C ASP A 73 -1.86 -10.50 2.15
N LEU A 74 -1.92 -10.78 3.44
CA LEU A 74 -3.15 -10.83 4.23
C LEU A 74 -3.25 -9.52 5.01
N PHE A 75 -4.37 -8.85 4.93
CA PHE A 75 -4.65 -7.62 5.65
C PHE A 75 -5.97 -7.76 6.40
N ALA A 76 -5.91 -7.70 7.72
CA ALA A 76 -7.07 -7.66 8.60
C ALA A 76 -7.27 -6.25 9.13
N PHE A 77 -8.49 -5.74 9.03
CA PHE A 77 -8.85 -4.39 9.40
C PHE A 77 -10.17 -4.41 10.17
N ASP A 78 -10.20 -3.85 11.37
CA ASP A 78 -11.39 -3.84 12.21
C ASP A 78 -11.73 -2.44 12.75
N TYR A 79 -12.93 -2.35 13.32
CA TYR A 79 -13.50 -1.17 13.96
C TYR A 79 -13.72 -1.40 15.47
N GLY A 80 -12.83 -2.21 16.08
CA GLY A 80 -12.83 -2.47 17.51
C GLY A 80 -12.31 -1.29 18.33
N LYS A 81 -12.18 -1.49 19.64
CA LYS A 81 -11.68 -0.44 20.56
C LYS A 81 -10.22 -0.07 20.35
N GLY A 82 -9.49 -0.85 19.55
CA GLY A 82 -8.04 -0.72 19.39
C GLY A 82 -7.26 -1.30 20.59
N ILE A 83 -5.94 -1.22 20.49
CA ILE A 83 -4.98 -1.76 21.47
C ILE A 83 -4.13 -0.61 22.00
N LEU A 84 -4.25 -0.31 23.29
CA LEU A 84 -3.48 0.77 23.94
C LEU A 84 -1.99 0.50 23.98
N ASN A 85 -1.59 -0.74 24.21
CA ASN A 85 -0.17 -1.13 24.28
C ASN A 85 0.14 -2.26 23.30
N VAL A 86 0.39 -1.87 22.04
CA VAL A 86 0.72 -2.81 20.96
C VAL A 86 1.98 -3.61 21.25
N ARG A 87 3.00 -3.00 21.87
CA ARG A 87 4.27 -3.70 22.19
C ARG A 87 4.05 -4.85 23.16
N ALA A 88 3.23 -4.65 24.18
CA ALA A 88 2.87 -5.71 25.12
C ALA A 88 2.00 -6.79 24.44
N ALA A 89 1.05 -6.38 23.61
CA ALA A 89 0.12 -7.29 22.94
C ALA A 89 0.79 -8.26 21.95
N VAL A 90 1.93 -7.90 21.38
CA VAL A 90 2.69 -8.75 20.44
C VAL A 90 3.59 -9.76 21.16
N GLN A 91 3.86 -9.58 22.48
CA GLN A 91 4.64 -10.53 23.26
C GLN A 91 3.82 -11.79 23.58
N ASP A 92 4.46 -12.96 23.51
CA ASP A 92 3.80 -14.23 23.84
C ASP A 92 3.33 -14.23 25.31
N GLY A 93 2.09 -14.67 25.53
CA GLY A 93 1.47 -14.75 26.84
C GLY A 93 0.63 -13.53 27.25
N TYR A 94 0.67 -12.42 26.52
CA TYR A 94 -0.20 -11.29 26.80
C TYR A 94 -1.64 -11.55 26.29
N THR A 95 -2.60 -11.47 27.20
CA THR A 95 -4.03 -11.56 26.86
C THR A 95 -4.87 -10.80 27.87
N THR A 96 -5.82 -10.01 27.37
CA THR A 96 -6.83 -9.31 28.19
C THR A 96 -8.11 -10.12 28.37
N ALA A 97 -8.21 -11.31 27.75
CA ALA A 97 -9.46 -12.08 27.70
C ALA A 97 -9.31 -13.55 28.14
N GLY A 98 -8.33 -13.86 29.02
CA GLY A 98 -8.21 -15.19 29.60
C GLY A 98 -7.80 -16.33 28.66
N THR A 99 -7.37 -16.03 27.44
CA THR A 99 -6.83 -16.98 26.47
C THR A 99 -5.30 -16.91 26.43
N MET A 100 -4.64 -17.97 25.89
CA MET A 100 -3.20 -18.17 25.98
C MET A 100 -2.31 -17.09 25.35
N GLY A 101 -2.88 -15.97 24.81
CA GLY A 101 -2.16 -14.79 24.30
C GLY A 101 -1.07 -15.07 23.25
N LYS A 102 -1.22 -16.13 22.45
CA LYS A 102 -0.18 -16.57 21.49
C LYS A 102 -0.46 -16.14 20.03
N GLY A 103 -1.65 -15.57 19.75
CA GLY A 103 -2.12 -15.31 18.39
C GLY A 103 -1.26 -14.32 17.62
N LEU A 104 -1.04 -13.10 18.14
CA LEU A 104 -0.23 -12.08 17.45
C LEU A 104 1.24 -12.50 17.32
N GLY A 105 1.82 -13.16 18.33
CA GLY A 105 3.15 -13.73 18.25
C GLY A 105 3.24 -14.85 17.20
N ALA A 106 2.22 -15.71 17.08
CA ALA A 106 2.16 -16.73 16.05
C ALA A 106 2.11 -16.11 14.64
N ILE A 107 1.28 -15.09 14.44
CA ILE A 107 1.21 -14.36 13.16
C ILE A 107 2.61 -13.87 12.76
N LYS A 108 3.33 -13.23 13.67
CA LYS A 108 4.68 -12.72 13.41
C LYS A 108 5.67 -13.83 13.04
N ARG A 109 5.60 -15.01 13.69
CA ARG A 109 6.53 -16.12 13.43
C ARG A 109 6.22 -16.87 12.13
N LEU A 110 4.96 -16.96 11.75
CA LEU A 110 4.53 -17.73 10.57
C LEU A 110 4.60 -16.92 9.26
N SER A 111 4.64 -15.60 9.34
CA SER A 111 4.71 -14.70 8.19
C SER A 111 6.15 -14.36 7.82
N SER A 112 6.43 -14.12 6.54
CA SER A 112 7.72 -13.58 6.11
C SER A 112 7.95 -12.16 6.65
N LEU A 113 6.91 -11.33 6.60
CA LEU A 113 6.83 -10.01 7.22
C LEU A 113 5.46 -9.84 7.87
N SER A 114 5.39 -9.15 8.99
CA SER A 114 4.11 -8.73 9.56
C SER A 114 4.27 -7.50 10.44
N GLU A 115 3.28 -6.62 10.38
CA GLU A 115 3.17 -5.46 11.26
C GLU A 115 1.73 -5.18 11.66
N LEU A 116 1.60 -4.54 12.80
CA LEU A 116 0.35 -4.18 13.44
C LEU A 116 0.33 -2.69 13.73
N TYR A 117 -0.72 -2.03 13.28
CA TYR A 117 -1.10 -0.69 13.70
C TYR A 117 -2.41 -0.75 14.49
N SER A 118 -2.50 0.02 15.55
CA SER A 118 -3.77 0.20 16.26
C SER A 118 -3.95 1.65 16.66
N LEU A 119 -5.17 2.16 16.42
CA LEU A 119 -5.63 3.46 16.88
C LEU A 119 -6.72 3.22 17.93
N PRO A 120 -6.41 3.33 19.23
CA PRO A 120 -7.40 3.21 20.28
C PRO A 120 -8.47 4.30 20.18
N VAL A 121 -9.71 3.97 20.53
CA VAL A 121 -10.84 4.90 20.50
C VAL A 121 -10.56 6.17 21.29
N GLU A 122 -9.84 6.06 22.41
CA GLU A 122 -9.45 7.19 23.26
C GLU A 122 -8.47 8.15 22.59
N HIS A 123 -7.76 7.69 21.56
CA HIS A 123 -6.75 8.46 20.82
C HIS A 123 -7.20 8.84 19.41
N ALA A 124 -8.39 8.40 18.99
CA ALA A 124 -8.87 8.63 17.62
C ALA A 124 -9.19 10.11 17.33
N GLY A 125 -9.57 10.90 18.35
CA GLY A 125 -9.92 12.31 18.14
C GLY A 125 -11.00 12.47 17.09
N ASP A 126 -10.74 13.30 16.07
CA ASP A 126 -11.65 13.54 14.93
C ASP A 126 -11.44 12.53 13.78
N CYS A 127 -10.69 11.46 13.98
CA CYS A 127 -10.52 10.42 12.97
C CYS A 127 -11.79 9.58 12.85
N ASP A 128 -12.28 9.38 11.64
CA ASP A 128 -13.47 8.55 11.35
C ASP A 128 -13.25 7.06 11.63
N TRP A 129 -12.04 6.67 11.99
CA TRP A 129 -11.67 5.28 12.26
C TRP A 129 -10.92 5.13 13.56
N HIS A 130 -11.23 4.08 14.28
CA HIS A 130 -10.45 3.49 15.37
C HIS A 130 -10.51 1.97 15.27
N GLY A 131 -9.52 1.26 15.79
CA GLY A 131 -9.46 -0.19 15.69
C GLY A 131 -8.05 -0.71 15.48
N THR A 132 -7.97 -1.83 14.78
CA THR A 132 -6.71 -2.52 14.53
C THR A 132 -6.55 -2.85 13.04
N ALA A 133 -5.37 -2.61 12.52
CA ALA A 133 -4.94 -2.96 11.18
C ALA A 133 -3.71 -3.86 11.28
N LEU A 134 -3.82 -5.09 10.80
CA LEU A 134 -2.79 -6.11 10.85
C LEU A 134 -2.46 -6.57 9.45
N TRP A 135 -1.22 -6.45 9.05
CA TRP A 135 -0.70 -6.90 7.77
C TRP A 135 0.29 -8.03 7.94
N SER A 136 0.23 -9.02 7.03
CA SER A 136 1.17 -10.14 6.95
C SER A 136 1.47 -10.47 5.50
N ARG A 137 2.76 -10.58 5.15
CA ARG A 137 3.26 -10.96 3.83
C ARG A 137 3.86 -12.35 3.83
N PHE A 138 3.56 -13.10 2.76
CA PHE A 138 4.15 -14.39 2.48
C PHE A 138 4.81 -14.34 1.11
N TYR A 139 6.13 -14.39 1.05
CA TYR A 139 6.83 -14.53 -0.22
C TYR A 139 6.67 -15.94 -0.77
N ARG A 140 6.40 -16.07 -2.08
CA ARG A 140 6.38 -17.39 -2.75
C ARG A 140 7.74 -18.07 -2.64
N LYS A 141 8.80 -17.34 -2.98
CA LYS A 141 10.21 -17.64 -2.67
C LYS A 141 10.77 -16.44 -1.92
N ASP A 142 11.57 -16.70 -0.92
CA ASP A 142 12.19 -15.60 -0.19
C ASP A 142 13.06 -14.79 -1.16
N PRO A 143 13.10 -13.46 -1.04
CA PRO A 143 13.89 -12.62 -1.94
C PRO A 143 15.39 -13.02 -1.85
N GLU A 144 16.04 -13.12 -3.00
CA GLU A 144 17.45 -13.49 -3.08
C GLU A 144 18.36 -12.36 -2.59
N PHE A 145 17.86 -11.14 -2.57
CA PHE A 145 18.57 -9.95 -2.05
C PHE A 145 17.58 -9.03 -1.34
N GLU A 146 18.08 -8.31 -0.36
CA GLU A 146 17.34 -7.24 0.29
C GLU A 146 17.26 -6.02 -0.63
N TYR A 147 16.08 -5.46 -0.77
CA TYR A 147 15.90 -4.21 -1.51
C TYR A 147 16.36 -3.02 -0.67
N CYS A 148 16.95 -2.02 -1.34
CA CYS A 148 17.40 -0.78 -0.69
C CYS A 148 16.22 0.02 -0.07
N HIS A 149 14.99 -0.29 -0.45
CA HIS A 149 13.79 0.40 0.00
C HIS A 149 12.70 -0.59 0.38
N ASP A 150 12.02 -0.28 1.48
CA ASP A 150 10.73 -0.87 1.79
C ASP A 150 9.65 -0.15 0.97
N LEU A 151 8.76 -0.92 0.35
CA LEU A 151 7.74 -0.45 -0.57
C LEU A 151 6.35 -0.86 -0.08
N GLY A 152 5.38 0.00 -0.33
CA GLY A 152 3.99 -0.28 -0.09
C GLY A 152 3.10 0.26 -1.21
N ALA A 153 2.09 -0.49 -1.57
CA ALA A 153 1.10 -0.09 -2.56
C ALA A 153 -0.30 -0.47 -2.11
N TYR A 154 -1.27 0.28 -2.55
CA TYR A 154 -2.70 0.00 -2.46
C TYR A 154 -3.37 0.55 -3.71
N THR A 155 -4.24 -0.22 -4.32
CA THR A 155 -5.03 0.23 -5.46
C THR A 155 -6.39 -0.45 -5.44
N ARG A 156 -7.46 0.33 -5.62
CA ARG A 156 -8.83 -0.19 -5.61
C ARG A 156 -9.69 0.61 -6.58
N ALA A 157 -10.36 -0.11 -7.46
CA ALA A 157 -11.31 0.47 -8.38
C ALA A 157 -12.57 0.99 -7.68
N TYR A 158 -13.21 1.97 -8.30
CA TYR A 158 -14.50 2.50 -7.90
C TYR A 158 -15.58 1.40 -7.92
N HIS A 159 -16.39 1.34 -6.87
CA HIS A 159 -17.49 0.36 -6.70
C HIS A 159 -17.09 -1.11 -6.96
N ASP A 160 -15.85 -1.51 -6.60
CA ASP A 160 -15.35 -2.87 -6.84
C ASP A 160 -15.44 -3.29 -8.32
N SER A 161 -15.38 -2.31 -9.22
CA SER A 161 -15.27 -2.53 -10.66
C SER A 161 -14.06 -3.37 -10.99
N THR A 162 -14.12 -4.07 -12.11
CA THR A 162 -12.93 -4.73 -12.71
C THR A 162 -12.02 -3.73 -13.41
N PHE A 163 -12.52 -2.53 -13.70
CA PHE A 163 -11.82 -1.44 -14.36
C PHE A 163 -11.30 -0.45 -13.33
N ASN A 164 -10.01 -0.17 -13.35
CA ASN A 164 -9.33 0.76 -12.47
C ASN A 164 -8.56 1.78 -13.31
N GLY A 165 -8.89 3.06 -13.18
CA GLY A 165 -8.21 4.16 -13.87
C GLY A 165 -6.88 4.54 -13.21
N ASP A 166 -6.57 4.03 -12.01
CA ASP A 166 -5.31 4.27 -11.32
C ASP A 166 -4.27 3.20 -11.65
N LEU A 167 -3.04 3.63 -11.88
CA LEU A 167 -1.89 2.77 -12.13
C LEU A 167 -0.70 3.13 -11.25
N ILE A 168 -0.09 2.11 -10.65
CA ILE A 168 1.23 2.18 -10.05
C ILE A 168 2.12 1.17 -10.78
N GLN A 169 3.12 1.67 -11.49
CA GLN A 169 4.14 0.85 -12.14
C GLN A 169 5.48 1.08 -11.44
N LEU A 170 6.19 0.01 -11.10
CA LEU A 170 7.44 0.03 -10.36
C LEU A 170 8.56 -0.61 -11.19
N ARG A 171 9.72 0.02 -11.20
CA ARG A 171 10.96 -0.57 -11.67
C ARG A 171 12.03 -0.40 -10.60
N SER A 172 12.41 -1.48 -9.96
CA SER A 172 13.47 -1.50 -8.95
C SER A 172 14.72 -2.17 -9.52
N GLY A 173 15.82 -1.46 -9.48
CA GLY A 173 17.15 -1.95 -9.89
C GLY A 173 18.15 -1.85 -8.74
N THR A 174 19.40 -2.21 -8.99
CA THR A 174 20.49 -2.17 -7.99
C THR A 174 20.92 -0.76 -7.64
N THR A 175 20.82 0.20 -8.56
CA THR A 175 21.26 1.58 -8.40
C THR A 175 20.12 2.57 -8.21
N ARG A 176 18.94 2.25 -8.70
CA ARG A 176 17.77 3.16 -8.71
C ARG A 176 16.47 2.41 -8.52
N THR A 177 15.54 3.08 -7.87
CA THR A 177 14.11 2.68 -7.82
C THR A 177 13.29 3.77 -8.48
N ARG A 178 12.50 3.41 -9.49
CA ARG A 178 11.60 4.31 -10.24
C ARG A 178 10.17 3.83 -10.10
N TRP A 179 9.22 4.76 -10.07
CA TRP A 179 7.81 4.42 -10.22
C TRP A 179 7.05 5.51 -10.96
N LEU A 180 6.07 5.06 -11.71
CA LEU A 180 5.01 5.88 -12.26
C LEU A 180 3.78 5.69 -11.40
N HIS A 181 3.19 6.79 -10.96
CA HIS A 181 1.87 6.81 -10.35
C HIS A 181 0.99 7.69 -11.21
N MET A 182 -0.09 7.12 -11.75
CA MET A 182 -0.92 7.73 -12.76
C MET A 182 -2.39 7.50 -12.42
N ASP A 183 -3.21 8.49 -12.75
CA ASP A 183 -4.67 8.49 -12.62
C ASP A 183 -5.27 8.96 -13.97
N GLY A 184 -5.96 8.06 -14.64
CA GLY A 184 -6.67 8.32 -15.90
C GLY A 184 -7.93 9.14 -15.65
N LEU A 185 -8.18 10.17 -16.46
CA LEU A 185 -9.31 11.07 -16.26
C LEU A 185 -10.67 10.36 -16.19
N GLY A 186 -11.33 10.49 -15.04
CA GLY A 186 -12.61 9.86 -14.74
C GLY A 186 -12.42 8.45 -14.18
N HIS A 187 -13.45 7.63 -14.22
CA HIS A 187 -13.43 6.26 -13.68
C HIS A 187 -14.05 5.26 -14.67
N GLY A 188 -13.90 3.97 -14.37
CA GLY A 188 -14.47 2.89 -15.16
C GLY A 188 -13.63 2.54 -16.39
N ARG A 189 -14.29 1.92 -17.38
CA ARG A 189 -13.60 1.29 -18.52
C ARG A 189 -12.72 2.23 -19.32
N GLU A 190 -13.20 3.42 -19.63
CA GLU A 190 -12.47 4.37 -20.48
C GLU A 190 -11.20 4.92 -19.77
N ALA A 191 -11.24 5.14 -18.44
CA ALA A 191 -10.06 5.50 -17.67
C ALA A 191 -9.06 4.32 -17.58
N ALA A 192 -9.57 3.11 -17.39
CA ALA A 192 -8.74 1.90 -17.35
C ALA A 192 -8.03 1.64 -18.69
N GLU A 193 -8.71 1.84 -19.84
CA GLU A 193 -8.10 1.69 -21.17
C GLU A 193 -6.92 2.65 -21.39
N VAL A 194 -6.97 3.86 -20.81
CA VAL A 194 -5.85 4.82 -20.85
C VAL A 194 -4.63 4.29 -20.14
N VAL A 195 -4.79 3.77 -18.92
CA VAL A 195 -3.65 3.28 -18.11
C VAL A 195 -3.14 1.91 -18.56
N GLU A 196 -4.00 1.04 -19.08
CA GLU A 196 -3.60 -0.24 -19.67
C GLU A 196 -2.81 -0.05 -20.98
N GLY A 197 -3.16 0.98 -21.75
CA GLY A 197 -2.53 1.29 -23.06
C GLY A 197 -1.06 1.69 -22.96
N ILE A 198 -0.56 2.11 -21.79
CA ILE A 198 0.85 2.49 -21.65
C ILE A 198 1.82 1.29 -21.54
N GLY A 199 1.30 0.09 -21.23
CA GLY A 199 2.12 -1.13 -21.11
C GLY A 199 3.23 -1.02 -20.08
N ASP A 200 4.37 -1.70 -20.31
CA ASP A 200 5.59 -1.54 -19.51
C ASP A 200 6.34 -0.29 -19.95
N PHE A 201 6.07 0.81 -19.27
CA PHE A 201 6.48 2.13 -19.69
C PHE A 201 7.86 2.56 -19.16
N LEU A 202 8.20 2.17 -17.92
CA LEU A 202 9.41 2.62 -17.27
C LEU A 202 10.66 1.93 -17.84
N ASP A 203 11.61 2.70 -18.35
CA ASP A 203 12.95 2.19 -18.68
C ASP A 203 14.01 2.66 -17.65
N ALA A 204 15.25 2.19 -17.79
CA ALA A 204 16.34 2.49 -16.87
C ALA A 204 17.14 3.74 -17.28
N GLU A 205 17.09 4.14 -18.54
CA GLU A 205 18.04 5.09 -19.14
C GLU A 205 17.48 6.50 -19.26
N THR A 206 16.20 6.63 -19.63
CA THR A 206 15.57 7.92 -19.87
C THR A 206 15.42 8.73 -18.57
N PRO A 207 15.86 10.00 -18.52
CA PRO A 207 15.60 10.87 -17.36
C PRO A 207 14.13 11.04 -17.05
N VAL A 208 13.79 11.36 -15.79
CA VAL A 208 12.41 11.45 -15.30
C VAL A 208 11.55 12.45 -16.12
N ASP A 209 12.11 13.60 -16.48
CA ASP A 209 11.45 14.61 -17.33
C ASP A 209 11.23 14.11 -18.77
N GLY A 210 12.19 13.39 -19.33
CA GLY A 210 12.08 12.74 -20.62
C GLY A 210 11.01 11.66 -20.66
N LEU A 211 10.91 10.84 -19.59
CA LEU A 211 9.82 9.89 -19.41
C LEU A 211 8.46 10.61 -19.35
N MET A 212 8.36 11.71 -18.63
CA MET A 212 7.12 12.46 -18.52
C MET A 212 6.69 13.07 -19.87
N GLN A 213 7.64 13.58 -20.66
CA GLN A 213 7.36 14.05 -22.02
C GLN A 213 6.88 12.93 -22.94
N ARG A 214 7.54 11.76 -22.87
CA ARG A 214 7.14 10.57 -23.63
C ARG A 214 5.75 10.10 -23.22
N LEU A 215 5.42 10.10 -21.94
CA LEU A 215 4.08 9.76 -21.44
C LEU A 215 3.03 10.74 -21.98
N SER A 216 3.30 12.05 -21.93
CA SER A 216 2.39 13.06 -22.46
C SER A 216 2.13 12.87 -23.96
N THR A 217 3.15 12.51 -24.74
CA THR A 217 3.00 12.22 -26.17
C THR A 217 2.20 10.95 -26.41
N LEU A 218 2.45 9.89 -25.64
CA LEU A 218 1.74 8.61 -25.75
C LEU A 218 0.24 8.76 -25.48
N LEU A 219 -0.12 9.66 -24.59
CA LEU A 219 -1.51 9.90 -24.19
C LEU A 219 -2.29 10.83 -25.14
N GLN A 220 -1.64 11.39 -26.18
CA GLN A 220 -2.35 12.23 -27.17
C GLN A 220 -3.47 11.46 -27.86
N GLY A 221 -4.64 12.08 -27.97
CA GLY A 221 -5.83 11.47 -28.55
C GLY A 221 -6.60 10.52 -27.62
N THR A 222 -6.14 10.33 -26.38
CA THR A 222 -6.89 9.64 -25.34
C THR A 222 -7.65 10.64 -24.46
N ARG A 223 -8.33 10.15 -23.42
CA ARG A 223 -8.90 11.03 -22.37
C ARG A 223 -7.84 11.81 -21.61
N GLY A 224 -6.59 11.33 -21.61
CA GLY A 224 -5.50 11.87 -20.81
C GLY A 224 -5.49 11.38 -19.39
N ALA A 225 -4.47 11.83 -18.65
CA ALA A 225 -4.27 11.45 -17.24
C ALA A 225 -3.54 12.55 -16.47
N VAL A 226 -3.62 12.48 -15.16
CA VAL A 226 -2.66 13.12 -14.26
C VAL A 226 -1.65 12.07 -13.82
N ALA A 227 -0.38 12.47 -13.64
CA ALA A 227 0.65 11.50 -13.27
C ALA A 227 1.84 12.16 -12.58
N MET A 228 2.60 11.33 -11.88
CA MET A 228 3.94 11.64 -11.43
C MET A 228 4.90 10.48 -11.70
N ILE A 229 6.11 10.81 -12.08
CA ILE A 229 7.22 9.86 -12.19
C ILE A 229 8.26 10.26 -11.16
N CYS A 230 8.67 9.30 -10.37
CA CYS A 230 9.63 9.48 -9.30
C CYS A 230 10.80 8.52 -9.48
N GLU A 231 11.97 8.96 -9.05
CA GLU A 231 13.20 8.16 -9.00
C GLU A 231 13.93 8.41 -7.69
N VAL A 232 14.42 7.35 -7.07
CA VAL A 232 15.39 7.42 -5.97
C VAL A 232 16.69 6.78 -6.43
N ASP A 233 17.76 7.55 -6.39
CA ASP A 233 19.13 7.07 -6.60
C ASP A 233 19.69 6.53 -5.27
N HIS A 234 20.10 5.26 -5.27
CA HIS A 234 20.51 4.57 -4.05
C HIS A 234 21.88 5.02 -3.56
N GLY A 235 22.76 5.44 -4.49
CA GLY A 235 24.13 5.88 -4.17
C GLY A 235 24.16 7.27 -3.55
N THR A 236 23.43 8.22 -4.14
CA THR A 236 23.40 9.61 -3.71
C THR A 236 22.29 9.91 -2.68
N GLN A 237 21.33 9.00 -2.53
CA GLN A 237 20.12 9.22 -1.73
C GLN A 237 19.37 10.49 -2.16
N ALA A 238 19.40 10.77 -3.43
CA ALA A 238 18.63 11.85 -4.03
C ALA A 238 17.32 11.30 -4.62
N MET A 239 16.26 12.07 -4.46
CA MET A 239 14.99 11.82 -5.10
C MET A 239 14.73 12.87 -6.16
N THR A 240 14.32 12.40 -7.32
CA THR A 240 13.81 13.21 -8.43
C THR A 240 12.35 12.91 -8.63
N ILE A 241 11.52 13.94 -8.75
CA ILE A 241 10.08 13.81 -9.00
C ILE A 241 9.65 14.84 -10.05
N CYS A 242 8.90 14.37 -11.02
CA CYS A 242 8.21 15.19 -12.02
C CYS A 242 6.75 14.80 -12.06
N GLY A 243 5.84 15.77 -12.08
CA GLY A 243 4.41 15.47 -12.06
C GLY A 243 3.57 16.55 -12.72
N VAL A 244 2.35 16.17 -13.11
CA VAL A 244 1.31 17.04 -13.68
C VAL A 244 -0.02 16.68 -13.06
N GLY A 245 -0.79 17.72 -12.70
CA GLY A 245 -2.13 17.58 -12.18
C GLY A 245 -2.20 17.63 -10.67
N ASP A 246 -3.25 17.09 -10.11
CA ASP A 246 -3.64 17.27 -8.72
C ASP A 246 -3.33 16.05 -7.83
N MET A 247 -2.45 15.18 -8.28
CA MET A 247 -1.95 14.07 -7.49
C MET A 247 -1.31 14.52 -6.17
N VAL A 248 -1.40 13.67 -5.17
CA VAL A 248 -0.87 13.94 -3.83
C VAL A 248 0.53 13.36 -3.70
N ALA A 249 1.49 14.19 -3.26
CA ALA A 249 2.81 13.71 -2.84
C ALA A 249 3.23 14.35 -1.51
N HIS A 250 3.58 13.53 -0.54
CA HIS A 250 4.00 13.95 0.80
C HIS A 250 5.32 13.31 1.19
N LEU A 251 6.31 14.13 1.41
CA LEU A 251 7.57 13.72 2.02
C LEU A 251 7.47 13.90 3.55
N ILE A 252 7.66 12.83 4.29
CA ILE A 252 7.71 12.82 5.74
C ILE A 252 9.15 12.52 6.17
N SER A 253 9.76 13.45 6.89
CA SER A 253 11.12 13.31 7.38
C SER A 253 11.27 14.06 8.70
N ARG A 254 11.96 13.48 9.67
CA ARG A 254 12.24 14.09 10.99
C ARG A 254 10.98 14.61 11.72
N GLY A 255 9.83 13.95 11.52
CA GLY A 255 8.56 14.36 12.15
C GLY A 255 7.82 15.49 11.45
N GLU A 256 8.33 15.98 10.33
CA GLU A 256 7.70 17.00 9.50
C GLU A 256 7.10 16.39 8.23
N LYS A 257 5.99 16.96 7.77
CA LYS A 257 5.33 16.62 6.51
C LYS A 257 5.43 17.77 5.54
N LYS A 258 6.10 17.55 4.41
CA LYS A 258 6.19 18.49 3.29
C LYS A 258 5.29 17.99 2.15
N ALA A 259 4.34 18.82 1.72
CA ALA A 259 3.57 18.57 0.51
C ALA A 259 4.40 18.99 -0.72
N ILE A 260 4.33 18.19 -1.79
CA ILE A 260 4.88 18.49 -3.10
C ILE A 260 3.68 18.64 -4.03
N SER A 261 3.60 19.82 -4.66
CA SER A 261 2.51 20.14 -5.59
C SER A 261 3.06 20.25 -7.01
N PHE A 262 2.26 19.87 -7.98
CA PHE A 262 2.63 19.87 -9.38
C PHE A 262 1.87 20.95 -10.16
N SER A 263 2.40 21.29 -11.33
CA SER A 263 1.72 22.21 -12.25
C SER A 263 0.37 21.65 -12.68
N PRO A 264 -0.69 22.48 -12.71
CA PRO A 264 -1.99 22.04 -13.18
C PRO A 264 -1.95 21.68 -14.67
N GLY A 265 -2.71 20.67 -15.06
CA GLY A 265 -2.81 20.21 -16.43
C GLY A 265 -3.17 18.75 -16.51
N VAL A 266 -3.25 18.26 -17.75
CA VAL A 266 -3.59 16.88 -18.11
C VAL A 266 -2.61 16.42 -19.19
N LEU A 267 -1.94 15.29 -18.95
CA LEU A 267 -1.08 14.66 -19.94
C LEU A 267 -1.90 14.17 -21.14
N GLY A 268 -1.37 14.33 -22.34
CA GLY A 268 -2.11 14.08 -23.59
C GLY A 268 -2.92 15.26 -24.09
N HIS A 269 -3.12 16.29 -23.25
CA HIS A 269 -3.81 17.55 -23.55
C HIS A 269 -2.93 18.75 -23.22
N ALA A 270 -3.56 19.86 -22.80
CA ALA A 270 -2.84 21.06 -22.40
C ALA A 270 -2.30 20.91 -20.96
N HIS A 271 -1.01 21.14 -20.80
CA HIS A 271 -0.36 21.31 -19.51
C HIS A 271 0.71 22.41 -19.61
N ARG A 272 1.07 22.98 -18.48
CA ARG A 272 2.20 23.91 -18.39
C ARG A 272 3.53 23.16 -18.50
N SER A 273 4.63 23.90 -18.38
CA SER A 273 5.98 23.29 -18.33
C SER A 273 6.06 22.19 -17.28
N LEU A 274 6.72 21.11 -17.62
CA LEU A 274 7.06 20.02 -16.71
C LEU A 274 8.12 20.51 -15.74
N GLU A 275 7.80 20.51 -14.45
CA GLU A 275 8.73 20.90 -13.39
C GLU A 275 9.27 19.66 -12.71
N THR A 276 10.60 19.58 -12.65
CA THR A 276 11.30 18.47 -11.96
C THR A 276 11.89 18.98 -10.67
N TYR A 277 11.56 18.32 -9.58
CA TYR A 277 12.05 18.64 -8.25
C TYR A 277 13.09 17.61 -7.82
N ASN A 278 14.19 18.10 -7.25
CA ASN A 278 15.24 17.26 -6.68
C ASN A 278 15.42 17.60 -5.20
N PHE A 279 15.46 16.59 -4.36
CA PHE A 279 15.70 16.77 -2.94
C PHE A 279 16.36 15.54 -2.30
N PRO A 280 17.02 15.71 -1.14
CA PRO A 280 17.54 14.59 -0.39
C PRO A 280 16.41 13.63 0.05
N PHE A 281 16.69 12.34 -0.03
CA PHE A 281 15.85 11.29 0.51
C PHE A 281 16.62 10.52 1.59
N PRO A 282 16.82 11.13 2.78
CA PRO A 282 17.65 10.57 3.81
C PRO A 282 17.01 9.35 4.46
N ASP A 283 17.79 8.64 5.27
CA ASP A 283 17.31 7.54 6.08
C ASP A 283 16.08 7.94 6.88
N GLN A 284 15.16 6.99 7.03
CA GLN A 284 13.88 7.19 7.71
C GLN A 284 12.90 8.14 6.99
N ALA A 285 13.30 8.78 5.89
CA ALA A 285 12.35 9.51 5.08
C ALA A 285 11.33 8.55 4.46
N LEU A 286 10.08 8.99 4.44
CA LEU A 286 8.95 8.28 3.85
C LEU A 286 8.33 9.20 2.80
N LEU A 287 8.27 8.75 1.55
CA LEU A 287 7.44 9.42 0.55
C LEU A 287 6.13 8.63 0.40
N ILE A 288 5.03 9.37 0.36
CA ILE A 288 3.70 8.85 0.07
C ILE A 288 3.19 9.58 -1.16
N THR A 289 2.78 8.84 -2.16
CA THR A 289 2.06 9.36 -3.33
C THR A 289 0.68 8.74 -3.42
N ALA A 290 -0.31 9.50 -3.88
CA ALA A 290 -1.69 9.03 -3.99
C ALA A 290 -2.42 9.74 -5.13
N SER A 291 -3.43 9.06 -5.70
CA SER A 291 -4.43 9.68 -6.57
C SER A 291 -5.34 10.62 -5.77
N ASP A 292 -6.16 11.39 -6.46
CA ASP A 292 -7.13 12.28 -5.84
C ASP A 292 -8.29 11.53 -5.16
N GLY A 293 -8.42 10.23 -5.42
CA GLY A 293 -9.28 9.30 -4.68
C GLY A 293 -8.95 9.18 -3.19
N LEU A 294 -7.86 9.82 -2.71
CA LEU A 294 -7.57 9.98 -1.29
C LEU A 294 -8.01 11.36 -0.77
N ARG A 295 -8.57 11.38 0.46
CA ARG A 295 -8.86 12.64 1.17
C ARG A 295 -7.56 13.36 1.53
N ARG A 296 -7.47 14.66 1.20
CA ARG A 296 -6.26 15.50 1.41
C ARG A 296 -6.05 15.96 2.86
N SER A 297 -7.04 15.75 3.74
CA SER A 297 -7.03 16.24 5.13
C SER A 297 -6.08 15.49 6.07
N MET A 298 -5.26 14.60 5.55
CA MET A 298 -4.32 13.78 6.33
C MET A 298 -3.25 14.62 7.02
N THR A 299 -3.15 14.47 8.34
CA THR A 299 -2.06 15.03 9.15
C THR A 299 -1.27 13.92 9.84
N LEU A 300 -0.05 14.22 10.30
CA LEU A 300 0.73 13.22 11.07
C LEU A 300 0.04 12.84 12.39
N ARG A 301 -0.78 13.75 12.94
CA ARG A 301 -1.52 13.53 14.18
C ARG A 301 -2.75 12.64 13.99
N THR A 302 -3.30 12.55 12.78
CA THR A 302 -4.47 11.70 12.48
C THR A 302 -4.16 10.22 12.76
N PHE A 303 -2.93 9.80 12.47
CA PHE A 303 -2.47 8.43 12.68
C PHE A 303 -1.13 8.43 13.45
N PRO A 304 -1.15 8.63 14.77
CA PRO A 304 0.08 8.62 15.58
C PRO A 304 0.84 7.30 15.39
N GLU A 305 2.16 7.36 15.29
CA GLU A 305 3.08 6.21 15.12
C GLU A 305 2.95 5.40 13.81
N LEU A 306 1.87 5.54 13.03
CA LEU A 306 1.70 4.84 11.74
C LEU A 306 2.91 5.08 10.81
N TRP A 307 3.40 6.30 10.79
CA TRP A 307 4.46 6.75 9.88
C TRP A 307 5.83 6.09 10.10
N ARG A 308 5.98 5.33 11.18
CA ARG A 308 7.19 4.57 11.52
C ARG A 308 7.15 3.12 11.06
N LEU A 309 5.95 2.64 10.69
CA LEU A 309 5.71 1.25 10.31
C LEU A 309 6.10 1.01 8.85
N HIS A 310 6.06 -0.26 8.44
CA HIS A 310 6.39 -0.65 7.06
C HIS A 310 5.48 0.06 6.04
N PRO A 311 6.02 0.57 4.92
CA PRO A 311 5.25 1.29 3.91
C PRO A 311 4.01 0.54 3.43
N GLN A 312 4.05 -0.80 3.34
CA GLN A 312 2.87 -1.58 2.93
C GLN A 312 1.69 -1.41 3.88
N LEU A 313 1.92 -1.46 5.19
CA LEU A 313 0.85 -1.24 6.17
C LEU A 313 0.34 0.19 6.10
N ILE A 314 1.23 1.17 5.90
CA ILE A 314 0.85 2.59 5.71
C ILE A 314 -0.07 2.73 4.50
N ALA A 315 0.31 2.18 3.34
CA ALA A 315 -0.51 2.26 2.12
C ALA A 315 -1.88 1.62 2.30
N LEU A 316 -1.95 0.44 2.95
CA LEU A 316 -3.20 -0.27 3.24
C LEU A 316 -4.12 0.53 4.18
N VAL A 317 -3.59 1.08 5.27
CA VAL A 317 -4.37 1.88 6.23
C VAL A 317 -4.89 3.16 5.57
N LEU A 318 -4.03 3.89 4.85
CA LEU A 318 -4.43 5.12 4.17
C LEU A 318 -5.48 4.85 3.08
N GLY A 319 -5.26 3.85 2.24
CA GLY A 319 -6.20 3.49 1.18
C GLY A 319 -7.56 3.04 1.71
N GLN A 320 -7.59 2.36 2.88
CA GLN A 320 -8.81 1.87 3.51
C GLN A 320 -9.55 2.99 4.26
N VAL A 321 -8.84 3.84 5.02
CA VAL A 321 -9.45 4.85 5.90
C VAL A 321 -9.69 6.18 5.18
N MET A 322 -8.71 6.62 4.37
CA MET A 322 -8.73 7.93 3.72
C MET A 322 -9.28 7.89 2.30
N GLY A 323 -9.56 6.70 1.76
CA GLY A 323 -10.12 6.53 0.43
C GLY A 323 -11.51 7.17 0.29
N ARG A 324 -11.75 7.83 -0.83
CA ARG A 324 -13.08 8.28 -1.24
C ARG A 324 -13.83 7.11 -1.86
N HIS A 325 -15.12 7.00 -1.58
CA HIS A 325 -15.93 5.90 -2.12
C HIS A 325 -16.50 6.19 -3.51
N ASN A 326 -16.25 7.37 -4.05
CA ASN A 326 -16.81 7.85 -5.32
C ASN A 326 -15.77 7.92 -6.45
N ASP A 327 -14.58 7.34 -6.25
CA ASP A 327 -13.51 7.33 -7.25
C ASP A 327 -12.63 6.09 -7.13
N ASP A 328 -11.83 5.83 -8.19
CA ASP A 328 -10.66 4.97 -8.11
C ASP A 328 -9.69 5.52 -7.07
N ARG A 329 -8.89 4.67 -6.42
CA ARG A 329 -8.00 5.12 -5.37
C ARG A 329 -6.73 4.29 -5.32
N SER A 330 -5.64 4.97 -5.22
CA SER A 330 -4.33 4.36 -5.12
C SER A 330 -3.40 5.13 -4.18
N VAL A 331 -2.54 4.38 -3.51
CA VAL A 331 -1.49 4.88 -2.63
C VAL A 331 -0.22 4.12 -2.90
N PHE A 332 0.88 4.80 -3.07
CA PHE A 332 2.21 4.22 -3.07
C PHE A 332 3.05 4.87 -1.97
N SER A 333 3.84 4.08 -1.29
CA SER A 333 4.73 4.55 -0.23
C SER A 333 6.08 3.86 -0.30
N ILE A 334 7.15 4.62 -0.03
CA ILE A 334 8.53 4.15 -0.10
C ILE A 334 9.35 4.75 1.04
N ARG A 335 10.22 3.92 1.62
CA ARG A 335 11.19 4.30 2.65
C ARG A 335 12.53 3.63 2.39
N VAL A 336 13.63 4.31 2.71
CA VAL A 336 14.96 3.68 2.72
C VAL A 336 14.98 2.57 3.76
N ASN A 337 15.38 1.37 3.34
CA ASN A 337 15.55 0.23 4.25
C ASN A 337 16.83 0.44 5.08
N PRO A 338 16.71 0.60 6.41
CA PRO A 338 17.87 0.90 7.26
C PRO A 338 18.87 -0.26 7.38
N ASN A 339 18.47 -1.49 7.00
CA ASN A 339 19.31 -2.69 7.17
C ASN A 339 20.37 -2.85 6.06
N MET A 340 20.28 -2.09 4.96
CA MET A 340 21.17 -2.21 3.79
C MET A 340 22.49 -1.43 3.92
N ARG A 341 22.82 -0.93 5.09
CA ARG A 341 24.07 -0.17 5.37
C ARG A 341 25.13 -0.96 6.14
N LYS A 342 25.22 -2.26 5.87
CA LYS A 342 26.34 -3.04 6.43
C LYS A 342 27.32 -3.47 5.36
#